data_133b8489ba8ce917bfe9553e519254b8
#
_entry.id   133b8489ba8ce917bfe9553e519254b8
#
_cell.length_a   1.000
_cell.length_b   1.000
_cell.length_c   1.000
_cell.angle_alpha   90.00
_cell.angle_beta   90.00
_cell.angle_gamma   90.00
#
_symmetry.space_group_name_H-M   'P 1'
#
loop_
_entity.id
_entity.type
_entity.pdbx_description
1 polymer ?
#
loop_
_entity_poly.entity_id
_entity_poly.type
_entity_poly.pdbx_seq_one_letter_code
_entity_poly.pdbx_strand_id
1 'polypeptide(L)'
;MDLLFLRDSAEPRRREVASWFLSSGIKPTITIAFRSKLSLIGIMSQFKRPNILKSACTTELESLEAVEKHQPGLLICSDQLEEGDGFSLVVKAKELCPTLRTCIVLSSIDSSLKLALQTKANAIVHELDIGEQSSPLRQAFLSICTDHFYLGPTAKRLAKTFDKITIPKRLEDILTSREQSVLNGIIEGKTNEQISIELELSYHTVNSYIKIIRRKAGVKSKTELVGLAMKQLVSRFNR
;
A
#
# COMPACT_ATOMS: atom_id res chain seq x y z
N MET A 1 -22.74 -2.04 -18.55
CA MET A 1 -21.50 -1.32 -18.21
C MET A 1 -20.70 -1.18 -19.51
N ASP A 2 -20.55 0.04 -20.00
CA ASP A 2 -19.94 0.29 -21.31
C ASP A 2 -18.42 0.21 -21.21
N LEU A 3 -17.86 -0.92 -21.67
CA LEU A 3 -16.42 -1.17 -21.67
C LEU A 3 -15.65 -0.23 -22.64
N LEU A 4 -16.35 0.42 -23.58
CA LEU A 4 -15.75 1.39 -24.50
C LEU A 4 -15.32 2.66 -23.77
N PHE A 5 -16.02 3.05 -22.69
CA PHE A 5 -15.65 4.19 -21.86
C PHE A 5 -14.30 4.03 -21.17
N LEU A 6 -13.88 2.80 -20.88
CA LEU A 6 -12.56 2.50 -20.30
C LEU A 6 -11.42 2.73 -21.30
N ARG A 7 -11.70 2.68 -22.60
CA ARG A 7 -10.69 2.83 -23.67
C ARG A 7 -10.26 4.28 -23.85
N ASP A 8 -11.17 5.22 -23.87
CA ASP A 8 -10.89 6.62 -24.17
C ASP A 8 -10.34 7.42 -22.97
N SER A 9 -10.68 6.99 -21.75
CA SER A 9 -10.16 7.59 -20.51
C SER A 9 -8.79 7.04 -20.08
N ALA A 10 -8.22 6.08 -20.80
CA ALA A 10 -7.01 5.36 -20.36
C ALA A 10 -5.68 6.10 -20.68
N GLU A 11 -5.61 6.93 -21.69
CA GLU A 11 -4.37 7.61 -22.14
C GLU A 11 -3.81 8.62 -21.11
N PRO A 12 -4.60 9.55 -20.56
CA PRO A 12 -4.11 10.46 -19.51
C PRO A 12 -3.67 9.71 -18.25
N ARG A 13 -4.45 8.68 -17.86
CA ARG A 13 -4.17 7.87 -16.67
C ARG A 13 -2.86 7.06 -16.77
N ARG A 14 -2.48 6.62 -17.97
CA ARG A 14 -1.24 5.87 -18.22
C ARG A 14 0.02 6.72 -18.08
N ARG A 15 -0.04 7.99 -18.53
CA ARG A 15 1.08 8.94 -18.37
C ARG A 15 1.29 9.26 -16.89
N GLU A 16 0.22 9.37 -16.16
CA GLU A 16 0.21 9.65 -14.73
C GLU A 16 0.87 8.52 -13.92
N VAL A 17 0.49 7.26 -14.17
CA VAL A 17 1.11 6.10 -13.50
C VAL A 17 2.61 6.03 -13.77
N ALA A 18 3.04 6.25 -15.02
CA ALA A 18 4.47 6.26 -15.35
C ALA A 18 5.23 7.38 -14.63
N SER A 19 4.61 8.56 -14.48
CA SER A 19 5.23 9.68 -13.75
C SER A 19 5.38 9.38 -12.25
N TRP A 20 4.43 8.66 -11.66
CA TRP A 20 4.52 8.27 -10.25
C TRP A 20 5.66 7.31 -9.96
N PHE A 21 5.88 6.30 -10.82
CA PHE A 21 7.04 5.41 -10.69
C PHE A 21 8.36 6.20 -10.77
N LEU A 22 8.45 7.15 -11.72
CA LEU A 22 9.64 7.97 -11.87
C LEU A 22 9.93 8.86 -10.65
N SER A 23 8.88 9.43 -10.05
CA SER A 23 9.01 10.31 -8.88
C SER A 23 9.26 9.55 -7.57
N SER A 24 8.85 8.29 -7.48
CA SER A 24 8.97 7.48 -6.26
C SER A 24 10.29 6.72 -6.11
N GLY A 25 11.17 6.76 -7.13
CA GLY A 25 12.38 5.94 -7.15
C GLY A 25 12.13 4.42 -7.32
N ILE A 26 10.87 4.01 -7.51
CA ILE A 26 10.52 2.61 -7.77
C ILE A 26 10.82 2.31 -9.25
N LYS A 27 11.48 1.17 -9.51
CA LYS A 27 11.74 0.72 -10.88
C LYS A 27 10.41 0.58 -11.64
N PRO A 28 10.23 1.24 -12.81
CA PRO A 28 8.95 1.25 -13.52
C PRO A 28 8.71 -0.05 -14.29
N THR A 29 8.87 -1.18 -13.63
CA THR A 29 8.70 -2.52 -14.20
C THR A 29 7.75 -3.34 -13.34
N ILE A 30 6.85 -4.06 -14.00
CA ILE A 30 5.75 -4.77 -13.35
C ILE A 30 5.81 -6.25 -13.76
N THR A 31 5.57 -7.12 -12.79
CA THR A 31 5.22 -8.54 -12.99
C THR A 31 3.79 -8.72 -12.53
N ILE A 32 2.99 -9.45 -13.30
CA ILE A 32 1.60 -9.78 -12.95
C ILE A 32 1.44 -11.30 -12.81
N ALA A 33 0.65 -11.72 -11.83
CA ALA A 33 0.39 -13.14 -11.56
C ALA A 33 -1.10 -13.37 -11.26
N PHE A 34 -1.81 -14.04 -12.16
CA PHE A 34 -3.24 -14.30 -12.03
C PHE A 34 -3.56 -15.70 -12.55
N ARG A 35 -4.47 -16.40 -11.86
CA ARG A 35 -4.92 -17.74 -12.26
C ARG A 35 -5.47 -17.78 -13.69
N SER A 36 -6.25 -16.76 -14.05
CA SER A 36 -6.96 -16.72 -15.34
C SER A 36 -6.08 -16.12 -16.43
N LYS A 37 -5.76 -16.92 -17.47
CA LYS A 37 -5.07 -16.45 -18.69
C LYS A 37 -5.85 -15.33 -19.38
N LEU A 38 -7.20 -15.38 -19.34
CA LEU A 38 -8.04 -14.32 -19.89
C LEU A 38 -7.86 -12.99 -19.14
N SER A 39 -7.78 -13.06 -17.81
CA SER A 39 -7.49 -11.87 -16.97
C SER A 39 -6.11 -11.29 -17.28
N LEU A 40 -5.10 -12.14 -17.44
CA LEU A 40 -3.75 -11.72 -17.86
C LEU A 40 -3.77 -11.02 -19.21
N ILE A 41 -4.43 -11.59 -20.23
CA ILE A 41 -4.56 -10.98 -21.56
C ILE A 41 -5.26 -9.62 -21.44
N GLY A 42 -6.34 -9.53 -20.68
CA GLY A 42 -7.07 -8.27 -20.43
C GLY A 42 -6.19 -7.20 -19.77
N ILE A 43 -5.41 -7.59 -18.76
CA ILE A 43 -4.47 -6.68 -18.08
C ILE A 43 -3.33 -6.28 -19.02
N MET A 44 -2.73 -7.25 -19.73
CA MET A 44 -1.63 -7.00 -20.66
C MET A 44 -2.02 -6.03 -21.77
N SER A 45 -3.25 -6.11 -22.30
CA SER A 45 -3.76 -5.21 -23.33
C SER A 45 -3.77 -3.74 -22.90
N GLN A 46 -3.74 -3.47 -21.59
CA GLN A 46 -3.66 -2.12 -21.02
C GLN A 46 -2.23 -1.53 -21.06
N PHE A 47 -1.19 -2.35 -21.22
CA PHE A 47 0.20 -1.91 -21.29
C PHE A 47 0.68 -1.77 -22.74
N LYS A 48 0.60 -0.56 -23.30
CA LYS A 48 1.10 -0.28 -24.68
C LYS A 48 2.63 -0.23 -24.77
N ARG A 49 3.33 -0.07 -23.65
CA ARG A 49 4.80 -0.01 -23.63
C ARG A 49 5.37 -1.38 -23.26
N PRO A 50 6.08 -2.07 -24.17
CA PRO A 50 6.58 -3.44 -23.93
C PRO A 50 7.61 -3.53 -22.78
N ASN A 51 8.19 -2.39 -22.37
CA ASN A 51 9.27 -2.39 -21.38
C ASN A 51 8.77 -2.30 -19.92
N ILE A 52 7.50 -1.98 -19.67
CA ILE A 52 6.95 -1.85 -18.32
C ILE A 52 6.56 -3.22 -17.78
N LEU A 53 5.79 -3.99 -18.52
CA LEU A 53 5.39 -5.34 -18.13
C LEU A 53 6.52 -6.31 -18.48
N LYS A 54 7.11 -6.96 -17.48
CA LYS A 54 8.23 -7.90 -17.63
C LYS A 54 7.77 -9.34 -17.74
N SER A 55 6.73 -9.70 -17.00
CA SER A 55 6.21 -11.08 -16.98
C SER A 55 4.74 -11.10 -16.65
N ALA A 56 4.05 -12.10 -17.20
CA ALA A 56 2.67 -12.44 -16.90
C ALA A 56 2.62 -13.95 -16.63
N CYS A 57 2.36 -14.33 -15.39
CA CYS A 57 2.49 -15.70 -14.90
C CYS A 57 1.15 -16.22 -14.39
N THR A 58 0.97 -17.54 -14.39
CA THR A 58 -0.23 -18.20 -13.83
C THR A 58 0.07 -18.95 -12.55
N THR A 59 1.33 -19.29 -12.32
CA THR A 59 1.76 -20.08 -11.14
C THR A 59 2.67 -19.30 -10.21
N GLU A 60 2.80 -19.77 -8.98
CA GLU A 60 3.72 -19.19 -7.99
C GLU A 60 5.16 -19.35 -8.44
N LEU A 61 5.54 -20.54 -8.94
CA LEU A 61 6.90 -20.84 -9.35
C LEU A 61 7.36 -19.93 -10.50
N GLU A 62 6.58 -19.84 -11.58
CA GLU A 62 6.88 -18.95 -12.71
C GLU A 62 7.04 -17.50 -12.26
N SER A 63 6.21 -17.08 -11.29
CA SER A 63 6.24 -15.72 -10.76
C SER A 63 7.50 -15.43 -9.96
N LEU A 64 7.97 -16.38 -9.15
CA LEU A 64 9.21 -16.26 -8.39
C LEU A 64 10.44 -16.23 -9.30
N GLU A 65 10.49 -17.10 -10.31
CA GLU A 65 11.54 -17.09 -11.34
C GLU A 65 11.58 -15.75 -12.09
N ALA A 66 10.40 -15.22 -12.42
CA ALA A 66 10.28 -13.92 -13.07
C ALA A 66 10.75 -12.76 -12.15
N VAL A 67 10.44 -12.80 -10.86
CA VAL A 67 10.90 -11.81 -9.88
C VAL A 67 12.41 -11.87 -9.72
N GLU A 68 12.99 -13.06 -9.59
CA GLU A 68 14.43 -13.24 -9.48
C GLU A 68 15.16 -12.72 -10.72
N LYS A 69 14.70 -13.11 -11.89
CA LYS A 69 15.31 -12.75 -13.19
C LYS A 69 15.22 -11.26 -13.52
N HIS A 70 14.06 -10.66 -13.30
CA HIS A 70 13.79 -9.30 -13.78
C HIS A 70 13.89 -8.22 -12.70
N GLN A 71 13.87 -8.61 -11.43
CA GLN A 71 13.89 -7.69 -10.27
C GLN A 71 12.90 -6.53 -10.51
N PRO A 72 11.59 -6.82 -10.66
CA PRO A 72 10.60 -5.79 -10.96
C PRO A 72 10.41 -4.82 -9.79
N GLY A 73 9.93 -3.61 -10.08
CA GLY A 73 9.58 -2.66 -9.04
C GLY A 73 8.23 -2.97 -8.39
N LEU A 74 7.33 -3.63 -9.12
CA LEU A 74 5.99 -3.97 -8.63
C LEU A 74 5.57 -5.37 -9.06
N LEU A 75 5.03 -6.14 -8.11
CA LEU A 75 4.29 -7.37 -8.34
C LEU A 75 2.80 -7.13 -8.05
N ILE A 76 1.94 -7.44 -9.01
CA ILE A 76 0.49 -7.46 -8.84
C ILE A 76 0.04 -8.90 -8.98
N CYS A 77 -0.54 -9.48 -7.94
CA CYS A 77 -0.99 -10.87 -7.99
C CYS A 77 -2.41 -11.05 -7.45
N SER A 78 -3.10 -12.05 -7.96
CA SER A 78 -4.32 -12.56 -7.33
C SER A 78 -3.95 -13.39 -6.09
N ASP A 79 -4.87 -13.46 -5.13
CA ASP A 79 -4.81 -14.41 -4.01
C ASP A 79 -4.84 -15.87 -4.48
N GLN A 80 -5.44 -16.15 -5.65
CA GLN A 80 -5.52 -17.47 -6.24
C GLN A 80 -4.68 -17.55 -7.51
N LEU A 81 -3.81 -18.56 -7.60
CA LEU A 81 -3.02 -18.90 -8.78
C LEU A 81 -3.46 -20.26 -9.33
N GLU A 82 -2.94 -20.66 -10.50
CA GLU A 82 -3.19 -21.97 -11.09
C GLU A 82 -2.53 -23.06 -10.25
N GLU A 83 -1.28 -22.82 -9.81
CA GLU A 83 -0.53 -23.62 -8.84
C GLU A 83 0.13 -22.70 -7.82
N GLY A 84 -0.01 -23.04 -6.53
CA GLY A 84 0.42 -22.19 -5.43
C GLY A 84 -0.63 -21.14 -5.04
N ASP A 85 -0.23 -20.12 -4.31
CA ASP A 85 -1.11 -19.04 -3.88
C ASP A 85 -0.40 -17.68 -3.84
N GLY A 86 -1.18 -16.61 -3.96
CA GLY A 86 -0.64 -15.25 -4.01
C GLY A 86 -0.08 -14.75 -2.69
N PHE A 87 -0.46 -15.33 -1.55
CA PHE A 87 0.06 -14.92 -0.24
C PHE A 87 1.48 -15.43 -0.04
N SER A 88 1.70 -16.72 -0.32
CA SER A 88 3.02 -17.35 -0.34
C SER A 88 3.94 -16.64 -1.34
N LEU A 89 3.42 -16.38 -2.55
CA LEU A 89 4.15 -15.64 -3.58
C LEU A 89 4.66 -14.29 -3.07
N VAL A 90 3.81 -13.47 -2.44
CA VAL A 90 4.22 -12.15 -1.95
C VAL A 90 5.30 -12.24 -0.88
N VAL A 91 5.20 -13.20 0.05
CA VAL A 91 6.19 -13.39 1.11
C VAL A 91 7.54 -13.76 0.51
N LYS A 92 7.59 -14.80 -0.32
CA LYS A 92 8.82 -15.29 -0.96
C LYS A 92 9.42 -14.27 -1.93
N ALA A 93 8.58 -13.58 -2.72
CA ALA A 93 9.05 -12.56 -3.64
C ALA A 93 9.71 -11.37 -2.93
N LYS A 94 9.24 -10.98 -1.75
CA LYS A 94 9.88 -9.95 -0.93
C LYS A 94 11.20 -10.40 -0.31
N GLU A 95 11.38 -11.69 -0.04
CA GLU A 95 12.67 -12.26 0.38
C GLU A 95 13.68 -12.21 -0.76
N LEU A 96 13.26 -12.57 -1.99
CA LEU A 96 14.11 -12.50 -3.19
C LEU A 96 14.43 -11.07 -3.63
N CYS A 97 13.48 -10.14 -3.45
CA CYS A 97 13.62 -8.75 -3.85
C CYS A 97 13.06 -7.82 -2.75
N PRO A 98 13.88 -7.42 -1.75
CA PRO A 98 13.42 -6.61 -0.60
C PRO A 98 12.84 -5.24 -0.97
N THR A 99 13.21 -4.69 -2.13
CA THR A 99 12.69 -3.41 -2.63
C THR A 99 11.38 -3.55 -3.40
N LEU A 100 10.94 -4.79 -3.65
CA LEU A 100 9.73 -5.10 -4.40
C LEU A 100 8.49 -4.52 -3.70
N ARG A 101 7.70 -3.77 -4.44
CA ARG A 101 6.36 -3.37 -4.02
C ARG A 101 5.35 -4.42 -4.48
N THR A 102 4.32 -4.63 -3.67
CA THR A 102 3.36 -5.71 -3.93
C THR A 102 1.92 -5.23 -3.76
N CYS A 103 1.06 -5.67 -4.68
CA CYS A 103 -0.38 -5.45 -4.63
C CYS A 103 -1.09 -6.80 -4.76
N ILE A 104 -1.88 -7.17 -3.76
CA ILE A 104 -2.72 -8.37 -3.79
C ILE A 104 -4.13 -7.97 -4.23
N VAL A 105 -4.65 -8.69 -5.22
CA VAL A 105 -6.04 -8.61 -5.68
C VAL A 105 -6.78 -9.81 -5.12
N LEU A 106 -7.71 -9.57 -4.20
CA LEU A 106 -8.53 -10.62 -3.60
C LEU A 106 -9.71 -10.96 -4.51
N SER A 107 -9.90 -12.22 -4.78
CA SER A 107 -11.08 -12.77 -5.48
C SER A 107 -12.17 -13.21 -4.53
N SER A 108 -11.81 -13.54 -3.29
CA SER A 108 -12.70 -13.96 -2.22
C SER A 108 -12.51 -13.10 -0.97
N ILE A 109 -13.60 -12.98 -0.20
CA ILE A 109 -13.71 -11.94 0.83
C ILE A 109 -13.36 -12.46 2.24
N ASP A 110 -13.70 -13.71 2.58
CA ASP A 110 -13.82 -14.10 3.99
C ASP A 110 -12.50 -14.41 4.71
N SER A 111 -11.79 -15.44 4.31
CA SER A 111 -10.52 -15.84 4.95
C SER A 111 -9.30 -15.14 4.39
N SER A 112 -9.39 -14.72 3.13
CA SER A 112 -8.29 -14.18 2.33
C SER A 112 -7.75 -12.83 2.85
N LEU A 113 -8.61 -11.97 3.41
CA LEU A 113 -8.17 -10.66 3.91
C LEU A 113 -7.19 -10.77 5.08
N LYS A 114 -7.44 -11.69 6.02
CA LYS A 114 -6.54 -11.90 7.16
C LYS A 114 -5.17 -12.40 6.70
N LEU A 115 -5.14 -13.34 5.78
CA LEU A 115 -3.91 -13.86 5.19
C LEU A 115 -3.17 -12.76 4.42
N ALA A 116 -3.88 -12.00 3.57
CA ALA A 116 -3.28 -10.88 2.84
C ALA A 116 -2.61 -9.85 3.75
N LEU A 117 -3.23 -9.49 4.87
CA LEU A 117 -2.65 -8.56 5.86
C LEU A 117 -1.38 -9.10 6.52
N GLN A 118 -1.25 -10.41 6.67
CA GLN A 118 -0.06 -11.06 7.24
C GLN A 118 1.14 -11.03 6.28
N THR A 119 0.92 -10.95 4.96
CA THR A 119 1.99 -10.92 3.94
C THR A 119 2.79 -9.62 3.94
N LYS A 120 2.33 -8.58 4.63
CA LYS A 120 2.90 -7.22 4.55
C LYS A 120 2.91 -6.66 3.13
N ALA A 121 1.91 -7.01 2.30
CA ALA A 121 1.72 -6.41 0.99
C ALA A 121 1.57 -4.88 1.12
N ASN A 122 2.02 -4.15 0.10
CA ASN A 122 1.92 -2.67 0.10
C ASN A 122 0.48 -2.20 -0.22
N ALA A 123 -0.26 -3.01 -0.99
CA ALA A 123 -1.68 -2.75 -1.25
C ALA A 123 -2.48 -4.05 -1.27
N ILE A 124 -3.72 -3.95 -0.84
CA ILE A 124 -4.72 -5.02 -0.92
C ILE A 124 -5.99 -4.40 -1.50
N VAL A 125 -6.44 -4.90 -2.64
CA VAL A 125 -7.67 -4.50 -3.32
C VAL A 125 -8.54 -5.73 -3.54
N HIS A 126 -9.85 -5.54 -3.70
CA HIS A 126 -10.75 -6.61 -4.09
C HIS A 126 -11.08 -6.50 -5.58
N GLU A 127 -11.32 -7.61 -6.27
CA GLU A 127 -11.65 -7.58 -7.70
C GLU A 127 -12.89 -6.73 -8.02
N LEU A 128 -13.88 -6.69 -7.10
CA LEU A 128 -15.05 -5.83 -7.21
C LEU A 128 -14.73 -4.33 -7.17
N ASP A 129 -13.59 -3.96 -6.60
CA ASP A 129 -13.12 -2.56 -6.57
C ASP A 129 -12.47 -2.15 -7.92
N ILE A 130 -12.21 -3.12 -8.82
CA ILE A 130 -11.59 -2.86 -10.12
C ILE A 130 -12.67 -2.43 -11.12
N GLY A 131 -12.51 -1.25 -11.70
CA GLY A 131 -13.46 -0.71 -12.68
C GLY A 131 -14.46 0.30 -12.11
N GLU A 132 -14.42 0.59 -10.81
CA GLU A 132 -15.18 1.71 -10.26
C GLU A 132 -14.62 3.07 -10.71
N GLN A 133 -15.49 4.08 -10.82
CA GLN A 133 -15.09 5.43 -11.25
C GLN A 133 -14.06 6.08 -10.30
N SER A 134 -14.12 5.76 -9.00
CA SER A 134 -13.15 6.20 -7.98
C SER A 134 -11.75 5.60 -8.15
N SER A 135 -11.61 4.61 -9.04
CA SER A 135 -10.37 3.91 -9.35
C SER A 135 -9.54 3.52 -8.12
N PRO A 136 -10.02 2.57 -7.29
CA PRO A 136 -9.26 2.08 -6.12
C PRO A 136 -7.88 1.56 -6.47
N LEU A 137 -7.73 0.99 -7.66
CA LEU A 137 -6.43 0.54 -8.16
C LEU A 137 -5.45 1.72 -8.35
N ARG A 138 -5.93 2.86 -8.85
CA ARG A 138 -5.13 4.10 -8.95
C ARG A 138 -4.67 4.58 -7.57
N GLN A 139 -5.57 4.57 -6.58
CA GLN A 139 -5.24 4.92 -5.20
C GLN A 139 -4.23 3.94 -4.59
N ALA A 140 -4.33 2.65 -4.91
CA ALA A 140 -3.35 1.65 -4.52
C ALA A 140 -1.96 1.97 -5.09
N PHE A 141 -1.87 2.28 -6.39
CA PHE A 141 -0.60 2.68 -7.02
C PHE A 141 0.00 3.95 -6.40
N LEU A 142 -0.81 4.99 -6.17
CA LEU A 142 -0.36 6.20 -5.48
C LEU A 142 0.20 5.89 -4.10
N SER A 143 -0.51 5.08 -3.33
CA SER A 143 -0.09 4.68 -1.99
C SER A 143 1.21 3.87 -2.02
N ILE A 144 1.37 2.96 -2.99
CA ILE A 144 2.60 2.19 -3.20
C ILE A 144 3.77 3.13 -3.52
N CYS A 145 3.57 4.11 -4.40
CA CYS A 145 4.60 5.07 -4.77
C CYS A 145 5.00 6.01 -3.63
N THR A 146 4.12 6.22 -2.66
CA THR A 146 4.38 7.04 -1.47
C THR A 146 4.74 6.22 -0.22
N ASP A 147 5.07 4.95 -0.39
CA ASP A 147 5.39 3.98 0.67
C ASP A 147 4.31 3.85 1.74
N HIS A 148 3.04 3.97 1.32
CA HIS A 148 1.91 3.81 2.22
C HIS A 148 1.18 2.51 1.94
N PHE A 149 0.68 1.90 3.01
CA PHE A 149 -0.22 0.76 2.89
C PHE A 149 -1.60 1.22 2.38
N TYR A 150 -2.13 0.52 1.39
CA TYR A 150 -3.47 0.76 0.88
C TYR A 150 -4.38 -0.45 1.09
N LEU A 151 -5.58 -0.19 1.58
CA LEU A 151 -6.64 -1.18 1.67
C LEU A 151 -7.85 -0.67 0.88
N GLY A 152 -8.30 -1.46 -0.09
CA GLY A 152 -9.43 -1.12 -0.96
C GLY A 152 -10.75 -0.97 -0.21
N PRO A 153 -11.76 -0.28 -0.79
CA PRO A 153 -13.04 0.00 -0.12
C PRO A 153 -13.77 -1.25 0.36
N THR A 154 -13.84 -2.29 -0.48
CA THR A 154 -14.48 -3.55 -0.14
C THR A 154 -13.75 -4.25 1.01
N ALA A 155 -12.43 -4.37 0.95
CA ALA A 155 -11.62 -4.92 2.02
C ALA A 155 -11.72 -4.10 3.33
N LYS A 156 -11.83 -2.77 3.26
CA LYS A 156 -12.08 -1.90 4.43
C LYS A 156 -13.43 -2.16 5.08
N ARG A 157 -14.49 -2.37 4.28
CA ARG A 157 -15.83 -2.68 4.82
C ARG A 157 -15.79 -3.97 5.60
N LEU A 158 -15.14 -4.98 5.05
CA LEU A 158 -15.02 -6.31 5.67
C LEU A 158 -14.18 -6.30 6.93
N ALA A 159 -13.05 -5.61 6.90
CA ALA A 159 -12.21 -5.49 8.08
C ALA A 159 -12.94 -4.91 9.29
N LYS A 160 -13.98 -4.10 9.08
CA LYS A 160 -14.83 -3.58 10.15
C LYS A 160 -15.77 -4.64 10.76
N THR A 161 -16.12 -5.67 10.02
CA THR A 161 -16.99 -6.78 10.52
C THR A 161 -16.20 -7.82 11.31
N PHE A 162 -14.89 -7.82 11.20
CA PHE A 162 -14.02 -8.74 11.93
C PHE A 162 -13.39 -8.01 13.14
N ASP A 163 -13.88 -8.24 14.33
CA ASP A 163 -13.45 -7.60 15.60
C ASP A 163 -11.95 -7.67 15.93
N LYS A 164 -11.15 -8.42 15.19
CA LYS A 164 -9.73 -8.68 15.47
C LYS A 164 -8.75 -8.33 14.33
N ILE A 165 -9.20 -7.70 13.25
CA ILE A 165 -8.29 -7.32 12.16
C ILE A 165 -7.69 -5.95 12.45
N THR A 166 -6.39 -5.91 12.72
CA THR A 166 -5.63 -4.65 12.83
C THR A 166 -5.20 -4.18 11.45
N ILE A 167 -5.88 -3.16 10.92
CA ILE A 167 -5.48 -2.49 9.68
C ILE A 167 -4.34 -1.53 10.01
N PRO A 168 -3.21 -1.54 9.25
CA PRO A 168 -2.19 -0.52 9.40
C PRO A 168 -2.78 0.87 9.13
N LYS A 169 -2.81 1.72 10.16
CA LYS A 169 -3.38 3.07 10.08
C LYS A 169 -2.27 4.08 9.87
N ARG A 170 -2.50 5.07 9.03
CA ARG A 170 -1.65 6.27 9.00
C ARG A 170 -1.83 7.03 10.29
N LEU A 171 -0.75 7.65 10.79
CA LEU A 171 -0.86 8.52 11.97
C LEU A 171 -1.84 9.67 11.72
N GLU A 172 -1.87 10.22 10.50
CA GLU A 172 -2.79 11.27 10.09
C GLU A 172 -4.27 10.88 10.18
N ASP A 173 -4.58 9.63 9.83
CA ASP A 173 -5.96 9.13 9.79
C ASP A 173 -6.53 8.83 11.19
N ILE A 174 -5.65 8.69 12.19
CA ILE A 174 -6.03 8.27 13.54
C ILE A 174 -5.83 9.36 14.61
N LEU A 175 -5.08 10.41 14.27
CA LEU A 175 -4.80 11.51 15.19
C LEU A 175 -5.74 12.68 14.92
N THR A 176 -6.21 13.30 16.01
CA THR A 176 -6.90 14.59 15.94
C THR A 176 -5.93 15.71 15.57
N SER A 177 -6.43 16.86 15.13
CA SER A 177 -5.59 18.04 14.81
C SER A 177 -4.65 18.44 15.97
N ARG A 178 -5.13 18.37 17.21
CA ARG A 178 -4.31 18.68 18.40
C ARG A 178 -3.23 17.61 18.63
N GLU A 179 -3.54 16.34 18.47
CA GLU A 179 -2.57 15.25 18.55
C GLU A 179 -1.50 15.33 17.43
N GLN A 180 -1.89 15.75 16.23
CA GLN A 180 -0.97 16.00 15.13
C GLN A 180 -0.02 17.17 15.44
N SER A 181 -0.52 18.26 16.00
CA SER A 181 0.33 19.38 16.44
C SER A 181 1.38 18.94 17.46
N VAL A 182 0.99 18.13 18.45
CA VAL A 182 1.94 17.57 19.44
C VAL A 182 2.94 16.63 18.76
N LEU A 183 2.50 15.77 17.84
CA LEU A 183 3.38 14.86 17.08
C LEU A 183 4.40 15.65 16.26
N ASN A 184 3.99 16.72 15.59
CA ASN A 184 4.89 17.56 14.80
C ASN A 184 6.00 18.17 15.68
N GLY A 185 5.67 18.71 16.84
CA GLY A 185 6.67 19.21 17.79
C GLY A 185 7.66 18.12 18.25
N ILE A 186 7.20 16.88 18.42
CA ILE A 186 8.07 15.73 18.74
C ILE A 186 9.01 15.41 17.57
N ILE A 187 8.53 15.43 16.34
CA ILE A 187 9.32 15.17 15.12
C ILE A 187 10.38 16.26 14.91
N GLU A 188 10.05 17.49 15.23
CA GLU A 188 10.98 18.64 15.21
C GLU A 188 12.02 18.61 16.34
N GLY A 189 11.98 17.59 17.19
CA GLY A 189 12.94 17.40 18.29
C GLY A 189 12.69 18.29 19.50
N LYS A 190 11.52 18.95 19.59
CA LYS A 190 11.17 19.81 20.72
C LYS A 190 10.99 19.02 22.01
N THR A 191 11.36 19.67 23.16
CA THR A 191 11.05 19.13 24.48
C THR A 191 9.55 19.27 24.78
N ASN A 192 9.06 18.52 25.77
CA ASN A 192 7.65 18.60 26.15
C ASN A 192 7.28 19.98 26.69
N GLU A 193 8.25 20.69 27.37
CA GLU A 193 8.11 22.06 27.79
C GLU A 193 7.97 23.03 26.61
N GLN A 194 8.81 22.87 25.57
CA GLN A 194 8.75 23.71 24.38
C GLN A 194 7.42 23.52 23.64
N ILE A 195 6.96 22.26 23.51
CA ILE A 195 5.66 21.95 22.90
C ILE A 195 4.51 22.55 23.73
N SER A 196 4.62 22.52 25.07
CA SER A 196 3.59 23.08 25.96
C SER A 196 3.46 24.60 25.81
N ILE A 197 4.56 25.30 25.68
CA ILE A 197 4.59 26.75 25.46
C ILE A 197 4.00 27.08 24.08
N GLU A 198 4.47 26.41 23.04
CA GLU A 198 4.06 26.69 21.65
C GLU A 198 2.59 26.43 21.39
N LEU A 199 2.03 25.38 21.99
CA LEU A 199 0.63 24.99 21.79
C LEU A 199 -0.31 25.56 22.85
N GLU A 200 0.19 26.38 23.77
CA GLU A 200 -0.54 26.94 24.91
C GLU A 200 -1.23 25.85 25.76
N LEU A 201 -0.50 24.79 26.05
CA LEU A 201 -0.96 23.63 26.82
C LEU A 201 -0.15 23.49 28.10
N SER A 202 -0.72 22.81 29.11
CA SER A 202 0.08 22.41 30.26
C SER A 202 1.05 21.28 29.89
N TYR A 203 2.20 21.20 30.57
CA TYR A 203 3.15 20.10 30.46
C TYR A 203 2.47 18.73 30.65
N HIS A 204 1.55 18.62 31.61
CA HIS A 204 0.79 17.40 31.87
C HIS A 204 -0.13 17.05 30.71
N THR A 205 -0.72 18.05 30.05
CA THR A 205 -1.58 17.85 28.86
C THR A 205 -0.76 17.30 27.69
N VAL A 206 0.44 17.86 27.45
CA VAL A 206 1.35 17.35 26.40
C VAL A 206 1.73 15.90 26.66
N ASN A 207 2.10 15.54 27.88
CA ASN A 207 2.40 14.16 28.25
C ASN A 207 1.20 13.22 28.03
N SER A 208 0.00 13.69 28.34
CA SER A 208 -1.22 12.93 28.11
C SER A 208 -1.46 12.68 26.60
N TYR A 209 -1.27 13.70 25.76
CA TYR A 209 -1.34 13.56 24.31
C TYR A 209 -0.29 12.57 23.80
N ILE A 210 0.96 12.66 24.24
CA ILE A 210 2.01 11.70 23.86
C ILE A 210 1.62 10.26 24.19
N LYS A 211 1.03 10.02 25.36
CA LYS A 211 0.55 8.70 25.78
C LYS A 211 -0.59 8.21 24.87
N ILE A 212 -1.53 9.09 24.52
CA ILE A 212 -2.64 8.78 23.62
C ILE A 212 -2.13 8.48 22.21
N ILE A 213 -1.23 9.33 21.67
CA ILE A 213 -0.64 9.14 20.33
C ILE A 213 0.09 7.80 20.26
N ARG A 214 0.94 7.48 21.24
CA ARG A 214 1.65 6.20 21.31
C ARG A 214 0.69 5.01 21.31
N ARG A 215 -0.39 5.07 22.11
CA ARG A 215 -1.43 4.03 22.13
C ARG A 215 -2.13 3.88 20.77
N LYS A 216 -2.50 4.98 20.11
CA LYS A 216 -3.13 4.98 18.79
C LYS A 216 -2.18 4.46 17.71
N ALA A 217 -0.90 4.82 17.77
CA ALA A 217 0.16 4.37 16.86
C ALA A 217 0.61 2.92 17.10
N GLY A 218 0.22 2.31 18.22
CA GLY A 218 0.63 0.95 18.58
C GLY A 218 2.11 0.82 18.95
N VAL A 219 2.77 1.89 19.38
CA VAL A 219 4.21 1.93 19.73
C VAL A 219 4.43 2.04 21.24
N LYS A 220 5.55 1.49 21.70
CA LYS A 220 5.87 1.40 23.14
C LYS A 220 6.69 2.59 23.65
N SER A 221 7.43 3.28 22.79
CA SER A 221 8.32 4.38 23.18
C SER A 221 8.12 5.64 22.33
N LYS A 222 8.62 6.79 22.84
CA LYS A 222 8.66 8.06 22.08
C LYS A 222 9.60 7.92 20.86
N THR A 223 10.70 7.19 21.02
CA THR A 223 11.65 6.92 19.94
C THR A 223 11.04 6.10 18.81
N GLU A 224 10.28 5.05 19.13
CA GLU A 224 9.53 4.28 18.14
C GLU A 224 8.48 5.14 17.42
N LEU A 225 7.81 6.05 18.15
CA LEU A 225 6.84 6.97 17.56
C LEU A 225 7.51 7.91 16.56
N VAL A 226 8.66 8.49 16.91
CA VAL A 226 9.45 9.33 15.98
C VAL A 226 9.88 8.54 14.76
N GLY A 227 10.42 7.34 14.96
CA GLY A 227 10.83 6.45 13.86
C GLY A 227 9.68 6.13 12.90
N LEU A 228 8.49 5.82 13.43
CA LEU A 228 7.29 5.57 12.63
C LEU A 228 6.85 6.83 11.87
N ALA A 229 6.79 7.98 12.55
CA ALA A 229 6.40 9.24 11.96
C ALA A 229 7.37 9.71 10.87
N MET A 230 8.68 9.64 11.13
CA MET A 230 9.71 9.96 10.14
C MET A 230 9.64 9.05 8.92
N LYS A 231 9.39 7.76 9.10
CA LYS A 231 9.20 6.81 8.01
C LYS A 231 8.01 7.18 7.11
N GLN A 232 6.92 7.66 7.72
CA GLN A 232 5.74 8.14 7.00
C GLN A 232 5.97 9.51 6.34
N LEU A 233 6.79 10.38 6.94
CA LEU A 233 7.16 11.70 6.38
C LEU A 233 8.14 11.57 5.20
N VAL A 234 9.20 10.79 5.34
CA VAL A 234 10.19 10.56 4.25
C VAL A 234 9.50 10.02 3.01
N SER A 235 8.47 9.20 3.19
CA SER A 235 7.64 8.75 2.07
C SER A 235 6.81 9.86 1.40
N ARG A 236 6.72 11.06 2.00
CA ARG A 236 6.09 12.26 1.40
C ARG A 236 7.07 13.14 0.62
N PHE A 237 8.32 13.23 1.08
CA PHE A 237 9.32 14.12 0.46
C PHE A 237 10.01 13.50 -0.76
N ASN A 238 9.86 12.20 -0.98
CA ASN A 238 10.28 11.53 -2.21
C ASN A 238 9.19 11.59 -3.30
N ARG A 239 8.40 12.66 -3.30
CA ARG A 239 7.42 12.99 -4.34
C ARG A 239 8.03 13.86 -5.42
#